data_eb00160429bdadc359f778f9ff7ea49f
#
_entry.id   eb00160429bdadc359f778f9ff7ea49f
#
_cell.length_a   1.000
_cell.length_b   1.000
_cell.length_c   1.000
_cell.angle_alpha   90.00
_cell.angle_beta   90.00
_cell.angle_gamma   90.00
#
_symmetry.space_group_name_H-M   'P 1'
#
loop_
_entity.id
_entity.type
_entity.pdbx_description
1 polymer ?
#
loop_
_entity_poly.entity_id
_entity_poly.type
_entity_poly.pdbx_seq_one_letter_code
_entity_poly.pdbx_strand_id
1 'polypeptide(L)'
;CLLSRGLGDVYKRQVQAMLDLGIEVAALYGAMDFKAQQAVLRPSDGRRVVLATAIAETSLTIPDVTVVVDAGRARRARFDPGSGMSRLVTERVSRAEAEQRRGRAGRVAPGICYRMWARAEEGALPAFAPPEIAVADLAGLALELAIWGSDGSDLAFLTPPPAPALAEARALLHDLGALDAAGPVSYTHLTLPTSD
;
A
#
# COMPACT_ATOMS: atom_id res chain seq x y z
N CYS A 1 2.46 -10.96 -8.55
CA CYS A 1 3.53 -11.64 -7.81
C CYS A 1 4.48 -10.59 -7.22
N LEU A 2 4.47 -10.42 -5.90
CA LEU A 2 5.40 -9.55 -5.18
C LEU A 2 6.73 -10.27 -5.01
N LEU A 3 7.72 -9.87 -5.78
CA LEU A 3 9.07 -10.40 -5.70
C LEU A 3 9.91 -9.56 -4.74
N SER A 4 10.31 -10.17 -3.63
CA SER A 4 11.24 -9.59 -2.69
C SER A 4 12.66 -9.50 -3.31
N ARG A 5 13.42 -8.48 -2.92
CA ARG A 5 14.77 -8.16 -3.42
C ARG A 5 15.84 -9.27 -3.29
N GLY A 6 15.56 -10.45 -2.78
CA GLY A 6 16.51 -11.54 -2.65
C GLY A 6 16.41 -12.65 -3.70
N LEU A 7 15.45 -12.56 -4.62
CA LEU A 7 15.17 -13.58 -5.63
C LEU A 7 15.57 -13.16 -7.06
N GLY A 8 16.48 -12.21 -7.21
CA GLY A 8 16.80 -11.58 -8.49
C GLY A 8 17.09 -12.54 -9.64
N ASP A 9 17.90 -13.58 -9.40
CA ASP A 9 18.31 -14.50 -10.46
C ASP A 9 17.26 -15.55 -10.79
N VAL A 10 16.54 -16.05 -9.80
CA VAL A 10 15.43 -16.98 -10.00
C VAL A 10 14.29 -16.29 -10.77
N TYR A 11 14.00 -15.07 -10.42
CA TYR A 11 13.01 -14.26 -11.11
C TYR A 11 13.39 -13.98 -12.57
N LYS A 12 14.62 -13.55 -12.82
CA LYS A 12 15.10 -13.30 -14.18
C LYS A 12 14.95 -14.54 -15.05
N ARG A 13 15.29 -15.73 -14.54
CA ARG A 13 15.11 -16.99 -15.25
C ARG A 13 13.65 -17.31 -15.54
N GLN A 14 12.75 -17.07 -14.57
CA GLN A 14 11.32 -17.30 -14.76
C GLN A 14 10.72 -16.33 -15.78
N VAL A 15 11.06 -15.05 -15.72
CA VAL A 15 10.64 -14.06 -16.72
C VAL A 15 11.18 -14.43 -18.09
N GLN A 16 12.45 -14.81 -18.20
CA GLN A 16 13.05 -15.22 -19.46
C GLN A 16 12.33 -16.45 -20.06
N ALA A 17 12.05 -17.46 -19.25
CA ALA A 17 11.29 -18.63 -19.70
C ALA A 17 9.89 -18.29 -20.21
N MET A 18 9.21 -17.27 -19.62
CA MET A 18 7.92 -16.80 -20.15
C MET A 18 8.08 -16.08 -21.49
N LEU A 19 9.10 -15.24 -21.62
CA LEU A 19 9.42 -14.55 -22.88
C LEU A 19 9.76 -15.54 -24.00
N ASP A 20 10.50 -16.60 -23.69
CA ASP A 20 10.84 -17.67 -24.64
C ASP A 20 9.60 -18.45 -25.12
N LEU A 21 8.52 -18.44 -24.33
CA LEU A 21 7.22 -18.99 -24.71
C LEU A 21 6.31 -17.98 -25.45
N GLY A 22 6.81 -16.81 -25.81
CA GLY A 22 6.06 -15.75 -26.45
C GLY A 22 5.00 -15.11 -25.54
N ILE A 23 5.23 -15.11 -24.22
CA ILE A 23 4.37 -14.48 -23.23
C ILE A 23 4.92 -13.10 -22.89
N GLU A 24 4.13 -12.07 -23.08
CA GLU A 24 4.48 -10.72 -22.63
C GLU A 24 4.47 -10.67 -21.10
N VAL A 25 5.50 -10.11 -20.49
CA VAL A 25 5.57 -9.88 -19.05
C VAL A 25 5.62 -8.39 -18.78
N ALA A 26 4.61 -7.87 -18.10
CA ALA A 26 4.48 -6.46 -17.73
C ALA A 26 4.46 -6.28 -16.22
N ALA A 27 5.13 -5.24 -15.71
CA ALA A 27 5.06 -4.86 -14.30
C ALA A 27 4.03 -3.75 -14.09
N LEU A 28 3.31 -3.76 -12.95
CA LEU A 28 2.32 -2.75 -12.59
C LEU A 28 2.42 -2.40 -11.09
N TYR A 29 2.93 -1.22 -10.78
CA TYR A 29 3.11 -0.74 -9.41
C TYR A 29 2.91 0.78 -9.32
N GLY A 30 2.60 1.29 -8.12
CA GLY A 30 2.16 2.69 -7.91
C GLY A 30 3.18 3.77 -8.28
N ALA A 31 4.47 3.49 -8.16
CA ALA A 31 5.53 4.44 -8.50
C ALA A 31 5.91 4.47 -9.99
N MET A 32 5.18 3.73 -10.86
CA MET A 32 5.38 3.82 -12.30
C MET A 32 4.87 5.16 -12.84
N ASP A 33 5.53 5.64 -13.86
CA ASP A 33 5.03 6.73 -14.69
C ASP A 33 3.65 6.39 -15.28
N PHE A 34 2.76 7.38 -15.32
CA PHE A 34 1.37 7.22 -15.76
C PHE A 34 1.24 6.64 -17.17
N LYS A 35 2.11 7.04 -18.08
CA LYS A 35 2.11 6.54 -19.46
C LYS A 35 2.46 5.06 -19.53
N ALA A 36 3.42 4.61 -18.71
CA ALA A 36 3.78 3.21 -18.58
C ALA A 36 2.66 2.39 -17.94
N GLN A 37 1.99 2.92 -16.91
CA GLN A 37 0.80 2.27 -16.33
C GLN A 37 -0.30 2.11 -17.38
N GLN A 38 -0.60 3.15 -18.15
CA GLN A 38 -1.60 3.09 -19.21
C GLN A 38 -1.25 2.05 -20.30
N ALA A 39 0.03 1.88 -20.62
CA ALA A 39 0.44 0.87 -21.61
C ALA A 39 0.11 -0.54 -21.14
N VAL A 40 0.29 -0.85 -19.85
CA VAL A 40 -0.07 -2.15 -19.25
C VAL A 40 -1.58 -2.37 -19.24
N LEU A 41 -2.37 -1.31 -19.13
CA LEU A 41 -3.83 -1.38 -19.08
C LEU A 41 -4.50 -1.53 -20.46
N ARG A 42 -3.76 -1.39 -21.55
CA ARG A 42 -4.30 -1.61 -22.89
C ARG A 42 -4.54 -3.10 -23.15
N PRO A 43 -5.58 -3.45 -23.90
CA PRO A 43 -5.78 -4.83 -24.37
C PRO A 43 -4.51 -5.35 -25.08
N SER A 44 -4.25 -6.64 -24.96
CA SER A 44 -3.13 -7.31 -25.62
C SER A 44 -3.69 -8.38 -26.57
N ASP A 45 -3.15 -8.45 -27.78
CA ASP A 45 -3.54 -9.47 -28.76
C ASP A 45 -2.92 -10.86 -28.44
N GLY A 46 -1.97 -10.92 -27.50
CA GLY A 46 -1.28 -12.11 -27.10
C GLY A 46 -1.48 -12.49 -25.62
N ARG A 47 -0.82 -13.58 -25.22
CA ARG A 47 -0.78 -13.97 -23.81
C ARG A 47 0.11 -13.01 -23.03
N ARG A 48 -0.43 -12.46 -21.94
CA ARG A 48 0.28 -11.51 -21.07
C ARG A 48 0.23 -11.97 -19.61
N VAL A 49 1.33 -11.82 -18.92
CA VAL A 49 1.41 -11.93 -17.45
C VAL A 49 1.70 -10.55 -16.86
N VAL A 50 0.81 -10.07 -16.01
CA VAL A 50 0.99 -8.80 -15.31
C VAL A 50 1.44 -9.08 -13.88
N LEU A 51 2.63 -8.58 -13.52
CA LEU A 51 3.19 -8.66 -12.17
C LEU A 51 2.78 -7.39 -11.43
N ALA A 52 1.73 -7.49 -10.63
CA ALA A 52 1.12 -6.33 -9.98
C ALA A 52 1.36 -6.29 -8.47
N THR A 53 1.46 -5.07 -7.92
CA THR A 53 1.34 -4.81 -6.49
C THR A 53 -0.13 -4.57 -6.11
N ALA A 54 -0.39 -4.13 -4.86
CA ALA A 54 -1.72 -3.81 -4.37
C ALA A 54 -2.50 -2.77 -5.24
N ILE A 55 -1.84 -2.03 -6.11
CA ILE A 55 -2.51 -1.10 -7.04
C ILE A 55 -3.56 -1.79 -7.93
N ALA A 56 -3.36 -3.07 -8.22
CA ALA A 56 -4.32 -3.85 -9.01
C ALA A 56 -5.51 -4.38 -8.19
N GLU A 57 -5.54 -4.19 -6.88
CA GLU A 57 -6.66 -4.65 -6.05
C GLU A 57 -7.91 -3.80 -6.23
N THR A 58 -7.77 -2.47 -6.23
CA THR A 58 -8.90 -1.55 -6.18
C THR A 58 -8.89 -0.49 -7.27
N SER A 59 -7.73 0.11 -7.54
CA SER A 59 -7.65 1.37 -8.28
C SER A 59 -7.68 1.22 -9.79
N LEU A 60 -7.24 0.07 -10.33
CA LEU A 60 -7.12 -0.14 -11.76
C LEU A 60 -7.86 -1.39 -12.21
N THR A 61 -8.52 -1.31 -13.35
CA THR A 61 -9.10 -2.48 -14.03
C THR A 61 -8.19 -2.85 -15.19
N ILE A 62 -7.60 -4.05 -15.10
CA ILE A 62 -6.83 -4.63 -16.20
C ILE A 62 -7.83 -5.41 -17.06
N PRO A 63 -7.99 -5.07 -18.34
CA PRO A 63 -8.87 -5.81 -19.24
C PRO A 63 -8.41 -7.27 -19.36
N ASP A 64 -9.34 -8.15 -19.67
CA ASP A 64 -9.10 -9.55 -20.09
C ASP A 64 -8.35 -10.42 -19.08
N VAL A 65 -8.34 -10.04 -17.78
CA VAL A 65 -7.79 -10.90 -16.73
C VAL A 65 -8.73 -12.07 -16.46
N THR A 66 -8.32 -13.25 -16.88
CA THR A 66 -9.05 -14.51 -16.64
C THR A 66 -8.39 -15.38 -15.59
N VAL A 67 -7.11 -15.14 -15.27
CA VAL A 67 -6.37 -15.91 -14.28
C VAL A 67 -5.68 -14.96 -13.30
N VAL A 68 -5.90 -15.20 -12.01
CA VAL A 68 -5.20 -14.53 -10.91
C VAL A 68 -4.36 -15.56 -10.15
N VAL A 69 -3.10 -15.24 -9.91
CA VAL A 69 -2.22 -15.99 -9.01
C VAL A 69 -1.92 -15.11 -7.82
N ASP A 70 -2.51 -15.42 -6.67
CA ASP A 70 -2.36 -14.64 -5.45
C ASP A 70 -1.33 -15.29 -4.52
N ALA A 71 -0.21 -14.60 -4.30
CA ALA A 71 0.86 -15.04 -3.40
C ALA A 71 0.51 -14.92 -1.90
N GLY A 72 -0.64 -14.36 -1.53
CA GLY A 72 -1.06 -14.19 -0.14
C GLY A 72 -0.24 -13.16 0.64
N ARG A 73 0.46 -12.26 -0.03
CA ARG A 73 1.35 -11.28 0.58
C ARG A 73 0.97 -9.86 0.16
N ALA A 74 1.12 -8.93 1.11
CA ALA A 74 0.98 -7.50 0.87
C ALA A 74 2.18 -6.75 1.47
N ARG A 75 2.60 -5.66 0.84
CA ARG A 75 3.60 -4.74 1.40
C ARG A 75 2.87 -3.52 1.93
N ARG A 76 3.10 -3.22 3.21
CA ARG A 76 2.48 -2.08 3.90
C ARG A 76 3.55 -1.26 4.61
N ALA A 77 3.34 0.05 4.60
CA ALA A 77 4.09 0.92 5.49
C ALA A 77 3.68 0.62 6.93
N ARG A 78 4.66 0.50 7.81
CA ARG A 78 4.49 0.36 9.26
C ARG A 78 5.39 1.36 9.93
N PHE A 79 4.80 2.19 10.76
CA PHE A 79 5.56 3.08 11.62
C PHE A 79 6.16 2.28 12.77
N ASP A 80 7.43 2.51 13.05
CA ASP A 80 8.17 1.93 14.17
C ASP A 80 8.46 3.03 15.18
N PRO A 81 7.73 3.10 16.31
CA PRO A 81 7.95 4.15 17.31
C PRO A 81 9.36 4.15 17.88
N GLY A 82 10.01 2.98 17.96
CA GLY A 82 11.36 2.86 18.50
C GLY A 82 12.43 3.53 17.65
N SER A 83 12.24 3.60 16.34
CA SER A 83 13.17 4.25 15.40
C SER A 83 12.66 5.59 14.87
N GLY A 84 11.39 5.94 15.10
CA GLY A 84 10.73 7.12 14.50
C GLY A 84 10.59 7.04 12.98
N MET A 85 10.73 5.88 12.38
CA MET A 85 10.73 5.72 10.93
C MET A 85 9.63 4.76 10.44
N SER A 86 9.09 5.07 9.27
CA SER A 86 8.22 4.16 8.55
C SER A 86 9.02 3.23 7.64
N ARG A 87 8.71 1.94 7.67
CA ARG A 87 9.31 0.92 6.80
C ARG A 87 8.26 0.09 6.09
N LEU A 88 8.60 -0.37 4.88
CA LEU A 88 7.76 -1.31 4.15
C LEU A 88 7.97 -2.74 4.66
N VAL A 89 6.93 -3.31 5.26
CA VAL A 89 6.91 -4.70 5.75
C VAL A 89 6.09 -5.57 4.81
N THR A 90 6.54 -6.80 4.61
CA THR A 90 5.76 -7.80 3.88
C THR A 90 4.95 -8.61 4.89
N GLU A 91 3.65 -8.56 4.76
CA GLU A 91 2.68 -9.21 5.65
C GLU A 91 1.78 -10.16 4.87
N ARG A 92 1.00 -10.96 5.59
CA ARG A 92 -0.10 -11.71 4.99
C ARG A 92 -1.24 -10.79 4.59
N VAL A 93 -1.91 -11.13 3.50
CA VAL A 93 -3.15 -10.47 3.11
C VAL A 93 -4.28 -10.76 4.10
N SER A 94 -5.27 -9.89 4.14
CA SER A 94 -6.55 -10.18 4.77
C SER A 94 -7.45 -11.01 3.84
N ARG A 95 -8.50 -11.61 4.40
CA ARG A 95 -9.52 -12.33 3.61
C ARG A 95 -10.20 -11.40 2.61
N ALA A 96 -10.51 -10.16 3.01
CA ALA A 96 -11.12 -9.18 2.14
C ALA A 96 -10.23 -8.84 0.94
N GLU A 97 -8.93 -8.62 1.15
CA GLU A 97 -7.98 -8.36 0.06
C GLU A 97 -7.85 -9.58 -0.89
N ALA A 98 -7.72 -10.79 -0.33
CA ALA A 98 -7.67 -12.01 -1.14
C ALA A 98 -8.93 -12.16 -2.01
N GLU A 99 -10.10 -11.81 -1.48
CA GLU A 99 -11.35 -11.85 -2.20
C GLU A 99 -11.45 -10.78 -3.29
N GLN A 100 -10.96 -9.57 -3.02
CA GLN A 100 -10.86 -8.52 -4.04
C GLN A 100 -9.94 -8.93 -5.20
N ARG A 101 -8.79 -9.54 -4.89
CA ARG A 101 -7.86 -10.05 -5.92
C ARG A 101 -8.51 -11.17 -6.74
N ARG A 102 -9.18 -12.10 -6.08
CA ARG A 102 -9.95 -13.15 -6.76
C ARG A 102 -10.97 -12.58 -7.73
N GLY A 103 -11.70 -11.55 -7.30
CA GLY A 103 -12.72 -10.88 -8.09
C GLY A 103 -12.19 -10.22 -9.37
N ARG A 104 -10.86 -10.07 -9.52
CA ARG A 104 -10.26 -9.54 -10.75
C ARG A 104 -10.34 -10.52 -11.90
N ALA A 105 -10.23 -11.83 -11.65
CA ALA A 105 -10.34 -12.86 -12.68
C ALA A 105 -11.76 -13.01 -13.24
N GLY A 106 -12.77 -12.63 -12.48
CA GLY A 106 -14.18 -12.85 -12.84
C GLY A 106 -14.95 -11.62 -13.33
N ARG A 107 -14.27 -10.52 -13.70
CA ARG A 107 -14.97 -9.26 -14.03
C ARG A 107 -15.65 -9.26 -15.39
N VAL A 108 -15.01 -9.83 -16.39
CA VAL A 108 -15.46 -9.75 -17.80
C VAL A 108 -15.91 -11.12 -18.30
N ALA A 109 -15.30 -12.18 -17.80
CA ALA A 109 -15.61 -13.57 -18.16
C ALA A 109 -15.37 -14.50 -16.95
N PRO A 110 -15.85 -15.74 -16.96
CA PRO A 110 -15.48 -16.72 -15.96
C PRO A 110 -13.97 -16.85 -15.84
N GLY A 111 -13.43 -16.77 -14.63
CA GLY A 111 -11.99 -16.78 -14.40
C GLY A 111 -11.60 -17.71 -13.26
N ILE A 112 -10.29 -17.94 -13.11
CA ILE A 112 -9.70 -18.83 -12.11
C ILE A 112 -8.76 -18.02 -11.22
N CYS A 113 -8.81 -18.26 -9.91
CA CYS A 113 -7.85 -17.71 -8.96
C CYS A 113 -7.10 -18.84 -8.25
N TYR A 114 -5.78 -18.84 -8.39
CA TYR A 114 -4.88 -19.72 -7.66
C TYR A 114 -4.36 -19.01 -6.42
N ARG A 115 -4.73 -19.51 -5.23
CA ARG A 115 -4.21 -19.03 -3.94
C ARG A 115 -2.98 -19.85 -3.57
N MET A 116 -1.83 -19.18 -3.42
CA MET A 116 -0.53 -19.84 -3.18
C MET A 116 -0.27 -20.07 -1.68
N TRP A 117 -1.29 -20.47 -0.93
CA TRP A 117 -1.20 -20.86 0.47
C TRP A 117 -2.12 -22.06 0.77
N ALA A 118 -1.86 -22.76 1.87
CA ALA A 118 -2.66 -23.90 2.25
C ALA A 118 -4.07 -23.47 2.69
N ARG A 119 -5.08 -24.31 2.38
CA ARG A 119 -6.46 -24.05 2.79
C ARG A 119 -6.61 -23.90 4.30
N ALA A 120 -5.82 -24.64 5.09
CA ALA A 120 -5.80 -24.52 6.54
C ALA A 120 -5.35 -23.13 7.04
N GLU A 121 -4.52 -22.43 6.28
CA GLU A 121 -4.05 -21.09 6.64
C GLU A 121 -5.09 -20.00 6.39
N GLU A 122 -6.11 -20.27 5.58
CA GLU A 122 -7.15 -19.30 5.22
C GLU A 122 -7.96 -18.87 6.45
N GLY A 123 -8.20 -19.78 7.40
CA GLY A 123 -8.87 -19.48 8.66
C GLY A 123 -8.06 -18.56 9.60
N ALA A 124 -6.73 -18.54 9.45
CA ALA A 124 -5.84 -17.69 10.24
C ALA A 124 -5.65 -16.29 9.65
N LEU A 125 -6.14 -16.03 8.43
CA LEU A 125 -6.06 -14.70 7.83
C LEU A 125 -7.00 -13.73 8.56
N PRO A 126 -6.56 -12.47 8.84
CA PRO A 126 -7.43 -11.45 9.39
C PRO A 126 -8.59 -11.17 8.42
N ALA A 127 -9.74 -10.79 8.95
CA ALA A 127 -10.90 -10.49 8.11
C ALA A 127 -10.64 -9.31 7.18
N PHE A 128 -10.07 -8.24 7.72
CA PHE A 128 -9.72 -7.00 7.02
C PHE A 128 -8.30 -6.57 7.34
N ALA A 129 -7.70 -5.79 6.47
CA ALA A 129 -6.46 -5.09 6.78
C ALA A 129 -6.73 -4.05 7.90
N PRO A 130 -5.76 -3.79 8.79
CA PRO A 130 -5.91 -2.70 9.74
C PRO A 130 -6.04 -1.37 9.01
N PRO A 131 -6.88 -0.44 9.47
CA PRO A 131 -6.98 0.89 8.89
C PRO A 131 -5.63 1.61 9.00
N GLU A 132 -5.31 2.42 7.99
CA GLU A 132 -4.01 3.11 7.91
C GLU A 132 -3.74 3.97 9.14
N ILE A 133 -4.76 4.69 9.63
CA ILE A 133 -4.66 5.53 10.83
C ILE A 133 -4.23 4.79 12.09
N ALA A 134 -4.42 3.48 12.15
CA ALA A 134 -4.03 2.65 13.30
C ALA A 134 -2.54 2.21 13.26
N VAL A 135 -1.85 2.41 12.13
CA VAL A 135 -0.52 1.82 11.90
C VAL A 135 0.48 2.76 11.22
N ALA A 136 0.02 3.93 10.78
CA ALA A 136 0.84 4.96 10.16
C ALA A 136 1.51 5.87 11.20
N ASP A 137 2.50 6.63 10.76
CA ASP A 137 2.99 7.79 11.47
C ASP A 137 1.89 8.85 11.54
N LEU A 138 1.58 9.32 12.74
CA LEU A 138 0.53 10.33 12.96
C LEU A 138 1.08 11.76 13.11
N ALA A 139 2.39 12.00 12.92
CA ALA A 139 2.96 13.33 13.06
C ALA A 139 2.34 14.33 12.06
N GLY A 140 2.14 13.90 10.81
CA GLY A 140 1.44 14.70 9.80
C GLY A 140 0.01 15.04 10.21
N LEU A 141 -0.76 14.04 10.65
CA LEU A 141 -2.13 14.26 11.14
C LEU A 141 -2.17 15.20 12.36
N ALA A 142 -1.26 15.01 13.32
CA ALA A 142 -1.18 15.85 14.51
C ALA A 142 -0.87 17.32 14.15
N LEU A 143 0.01 17.54 13.16
CA LEU A 143 0.31 18.88 12.65
C LEU A 143 -0.91 19.53 11.97
N GLU A 144 -1.60 18.79 11.10
CA GLU A 144 -2.81 19.28 10.43
C GLU A 144 -3.92 19.61 11.42
N LEU A 145 -4.13 18.78 12.44
CA LEU A 145 -5.08 19.06 13.52
C LEU A 145 -4.71 20.36 14.28
N ALA A 146 -3.44 20.55 14.57
CA ALA A 146 -2.96 21.76 15.26
C ALA A 146 -3.14 23.01 14.38
N ILE A 147 -2.89 22.94 13.07
CA ILE A 147 -3.15 24.03 12.11
C ILE A 147 -4.65 24.36 12.08
N TRP A 148 -5.49 23.34 12.14
CA TRP A 148 -6.96 23.51 12.17
C TRP A 148 -7.47 24.06 13.50
N GLY A 149 -6.67 23.99 14.56
CA GLY A 149 -7.06 24.41 15.91
C GLY A 149 -7.92 23.40 16.66
N SER A 150 -7.80 22.10 16.31
CA SER A 150 -8.54 21.00 16.92
C SER A 150 -7.58 20.00 17.56
N ASP A 151 -8.01 19.35 18.62
CA ASP A 151 -7.34 18.19 19.19
C ASP A 151 -7.82 16.86 18.59
N GLY A 152 -8.72 16.92 17.60
CA GLY A 152 -9.30 15.78 16.93
C GLY A 152 -10.49 15.14 17.66
N SER A 153 -10.82 15.57 18.87
CA SER A 153 -11.94 15.01 19.64
C SER A 153 -13.32 15.42 19.10
N ASP A 154 -13.35 16.54 18.40
CA ASP A 154 -14.53 17.13 17.76
C ASP A 154 -14.76 16.61 16.32
N LEU A 155 -13.83 15.82 15.80
CA LEU A 155 -13.90 15.31 14.43
C LEU A 155 -14.52 13.91 14.35
N ALA A 156 -15.39 13.71 13.37
CA ALA A 156 -16.05 12.44 13.12
C ALA A 156 -15.13 11.49 12.30
N PHE A 157 -14.14 10.92 12.95
CA PHE A 157 -13.33 9.88 12.32
C PHE A 157 -14.12 8.58 12.14
N LEU A 158 -14.01 7.94 10.98
CA LEU A 158 -14.54 6.59 10.77
C LEU A 158 -13.87 5.57 11.72
N THR A 159 -12.56 5.71 11.91
CA THR A 159 -11.77 5.03 12.93
C THR A 159 -10.94 6.09 13.62
N PRO A 160 -11.12 6.32 14.92
CA PRO A 160 -10.33 7.32 15.62
C PRO A 160 -8.85 6.93 15.67
N PRO A 161 -7.93 7.91 15.63
CA PRO A 161 -6.52 7.65 15.80
C PRO A 161 -6.25 7.04 17.19
N PRO A 162 -5.29 6.09 17.32
CA PRO A 162 -4.90 5.59 18.63
C PRO A 162 -4.35 6.73 19.51
N ALA A 163 -4.98 6.94 20.67
CA ALA A 163 -4.63 8.04 21.54
C ALA A 163 -3.13 8.06 21.96
N PRO A 164 -2.50 6.92 22.28
CA PRO A 164 -1.05 6.92 22.59
C PRO A 164 -0.20 7.38 21.39
N ALA A 165 -0.48 6.87 20.19
CA ALA A 165 0.29 7.23 19.00
C ALA A 165 0.11 8.70 18.60
N LEU A 166 -1.09 9.25 18.78
CA LEU A 166 -1.33 10.67 18.54
C LEU A 166 -0.63 11.56 19.59
N ALA A 167 -0.55 11.11 20.85
CA ALA A 167 0.19 11.80 21.90
C ALA A 167 1.71 11.80 21.64
N GLU A 168 2.28 10.66 21.23
CA GLU A 168 3.68 10.56 20.80
C GLU A 168 3.99 11.47 19.61
N ALA A 169 3.11 11.49 18.61
CA ALA A 169 3.24 12.37 17.45
C ALA A 169 3.26 13.86 17.85
N ARG A 170 2.41 14.28 18.80
CA ARG A 170 2.40 15.64 19.32
C ARG A 170 3.68 15.96 20.10
N ALA A 171 4.13 15.05 20.95
CA ALA A 171 5.38 15.22 21.69
C ALA A 171 6.56 15.42 20.75
N LEU A 172 6.66 14.60 19.69
CA LEU A 172 7.68 14.77 18.66
C LEU A 172 7.61 16.14 17.98
N LEU A 173 6.43 16.64 17.65
CA LEU A 173 6.25 17.96 17.03
C LEU A 173 6.62 19.11 17.99
N HIS A 174 6.41 18.94 19.29
CA HIS A 174 6.89 19.88 20.30
C HIS A 174 8.43 19.87 20.38
N ASP A 175 9.05 18.70 20.42
CA ASP A 175 10.50 18.55 20.48
C ASP A 175 11.19 19.15 19.25
N LEU A 176 10.53 19.04 18.07
CA LEU A 176 10.98 19.67 16.83
C LEU A 176 10.68 21.17 16.75
N GLY A 177 9.98 21.75 17.72
CA GLY A 177 9.58 23.15 17.72
C GLY A 177 8.51 23.50 16.68
N ALA A 178 7.82 22.51 16.11
CA ALA A 178 6.72 22.70 15.18
C ALA A 178 5.41 23.10 15.89
N LEU A 179 5.26 22.71 17.15
CA LEU A 179 4.18 23.13 18.04
C LEU A 179 4.78 23.90 19.22
N ASP A 180 4.10 24.94 19.70
CA ASP A 180 4.46 25.62 20.93
C ASP A 180 3.87 24.91 22.17
N ALA A 181 4.22 25.37 23.36
CA ALA A 181 3.78 24.76 24.62
C ALA A 181 2.25 24.84 24.84
N ALA A 182 1.53 25.71 24.12
CA ALA A 182 0.08 25.85 24.17
C ALA A 182 -0.65 25.02 23.12
N GLY A 183 0.10 24.34 22.23
CA GLY A 183 -0.43 23.47 21.18
C GLY A 183 -0.66 24.10 19.79
N PRO A 184 -0.69 25.44 19.62
CA PRO A 184 -0.73 26.04 18.28
C PRO A 184 0.55 25.81 17.50
N VAL A 185 0.44 25.96 16.18
CA VAL A 185 1.57 25.80 15.26
C VAL A 185 2.56 26.96 15.44
N SER A 186 3.83 26.61 15.63
CA SER A 186 4.92 27.59 15.65
C SER A 186 5.28 28.01 14.22
N TYR A 187 4.94 29.24 13.85
CA TYR A 187 5.25 29.79 12.53
C TYR A 187 6.74 30.10 12.30
N THR A 188 7.59 30.03 13.34
CA THR A 188 9.00 30.39 13.23
C THR A 188 9.84 29.42 12.39
N HIS A 189 9.35 28.22 12.14
CA HIS A 189 10.07 27.17 11.41
C HIS A 189 9.35 26.68 10.14
N LEU A 190 8.13 27.16 9.88
CA LEU A 190 7.33 26.73 8.71
C LEU A 190 7.53 27.59 7.45
N THR A 191 8.29 28.67 7.53
CA THR A 191 8.69 29.40 6.34
C THR A 191 9.89 28.69 5.70
N LEU A 192 9.64 27.92 4.65
CA LEU A 192 10.70 27.51 3.73
C LEU A 192 11.40 28.78 3.22
N PRO A 193 12.75 28.85 3.22
CA PRO A 193 13.43 29.94 2.57
C PRO A 193 13.00 29.92 1.10
N THR A 194 12.28 30.96 0.67
CA THR A 194 12.08 31.23 -0.76
C THR A 194 13.46 31.46 -1.35
N SER A 195 13.93 30.52 -2.15
CA SER A 195 15.10 30.72 -2.98
C SER A 195 14.74 31.81 -4.00
N ASP A 196 15.39 32.98 -3.86
CA ASP A 196 15.46 34.00 -4.91
C ASP A 196 16.18 33.44 -6.13
#